data_ebcab67a656a5325de9f6eaad62b8f96
#
_entry.id   ebcab67a656a5325de9f6eaad62b8f96
#
_cell.length_a   1.000
_cell.length_b   1.000
_cell.length_c   1.000
_cell.angle_alpha   90.00
_cell.angle_beta   90.00
_cell.angle_gamma   90.00
#
_symmetry.space_group_name_H-M   'P 1'
#
loop_
_entity.id
_entity.type
_entity.pdbx_description
1 polymer ?
#
loop_
_entity_poly.entity_id
_entity_poly.type
_entity_poly.pdbx_seq_one_letter_code
_entity_poly.pdbx_strand_id
1 'polypeptide(L)'
;MTTTMETSDVEAGGFRIRLNRAGPRTGEAILFLHGSGPGATGLSNYAATVPAFADDYDCLVIDQVGWGDSSHPAELPPSGRVRQLVLSNLALLDALGLDRVHLVGNSLGGVVALNMLTAAPERIGKVVGMGAGGGGNTAPTGELLKLIEFYNDPTLESMKQLISYMLYDPDLFGAEIDAIARDRLETALRPDVRRSHLLTFGLPGPGPGLPGLRVPETSLRRIDNDVLLVHGREDSVVPAESSEWLARRIPNARLHIVPHCGHWAQIEQADRFVQLSTLFLCGRI
;
A
#
# COMPACT_ATOMS: atom_id res chain seq x y z
N MET A 1 -13.33 -3.01 22.49
CA MET A 1 -12.16 -2.44 23.20
C MET A 1 -11.40 -1.58 22.21
N THR A 2 -10.93 -0.42 22.63
CA THR A 2 -10.14 0.44 21.72
C THR A 2 -8.74 -0.18 21.62
N THR A 3 -8.38 -0.70 20.45
CA THR A 3 -7.04 -1.24 20.21
C THR A 3 -6.03 -0.11 20.28
N THR A 4 -5.13 -0.14 21.26
CA THR A 4 -4.07 0.87 21.38
C THR A 4 -2.95 0.53 20.41
N MET A 5 -2.60 1.47 19.53
CA MET A 5 -1.41 1.36 18.69
C MET A 5 -0.22 2.02 19.38
N GLU A 6 0.89 1.31 19.45
CA GLU A 6 2.17 1.82 19.94
C GLU A 6 2.98 2.35 18.75
N THR A 7 3.41 3.60 18.82
CA THR A 7 4.21 4.23 17.77
C THR A 7 5.68 4.25 18.17
N SER A 8 6.55 3.82 17.27
CA SER A 8 8.01 3.81 17.45
C SER A 8 8.73 4.04 16.13
N ASP A 9 10.02 4.30 16.20
CA ASP A 9 10.91 4.33 15.05
C ASP A 9 11.86 3.13 15.12
N VAL A 10 12.05 2.46 13.99
CA VAL A 10 12.95 1.31 13.84
C VAL A 10 14.03 1.62 12.83
N GLU A 11 15.30 1.47 13.21
CA GLU A 11 16.43 1.57 12.28
C GLU A 11 16.60 0.25 11.52
N ALA A 12 16.40 0.29 10.20
CA ALA A 12 16.46 -0.89 9.36
C ALA A 12 16.98 -0.57 7.95
N GLY A 13 17.95 -1.34 7.47
CA GLY A 13 18.51 -1.17 6.12
C GLY A 13 19.10 0.21 5.84
N GLY A 14 19.54 0.94 6.87
CA GLY A 14 20.07 2.29 6.78
C GLY A 14 18.99 3.39 6.75
N PHE A 15 17.75 3.04 7.08
CA PHE A 15 16.62 3.97 7.17
C PHE A 15 15.94 3.89 8.53
N ARG A 16 15.45 5.03 9.02
CA ARG A 16 14.51 5.10 10.12
C ARG A 16 13.10 4.90 9.56
N ILE A 17 12.41 3.87 10.06
CA ILE A 17 11.07 3.49 9.61
C ILE A 17 10.09 3.75 10.75
N ARG A 18 9.08 4.58 10.52
CA ARG A 18 7.95 4.79 11.43
C ARG A 18 7.09 3.55 11.44
N LEU A 19 6.92 2.98 12.63
CA LEU A 19 6.11 1.78 12.90
C LEU A 19 5.01 2.12 13.90
N ASN A 20 3.78 1.83 13.52
CA ASN A 20 2.63 1.77 14.42
C ASN A 20 2.25 0.31 14.60
N ARG A 21 2.29 -0.21 15.83
CA ARG A 21 2.14 -1.64 16.12
C ARG A 21 0.96 -1.88 17.05
N ALA A 22 0.15 -2.89 16.75
CA ALA A 22 -0.99 -3.29 17.55
C ALA A 22 -1.09 -4.82 17.59
N GLY A 23 -1.69 -5.36 18.65
CA GLY A 23 -1.90 -6.79 18.81
C GLY A 23 -0.80 -7.51 19.58
N PRO A 24 -0.91 -8.85 19.69
CA PRO A 24 0.04 -9.67 20.43
C PRO A 24 1.37 -9.74 19.70
N ARG A 25 2.48 -9.60 20.43
CA ARG A 25 3.84 -9.71 19.87
C ARG A 25 4.29 -11.17 19.74
N THR A 26 3.37 -12.09 19.89
CA THR A 26 3.58 -13.54 19.80
C THR A 26 2.59 -14.11 18.80
N GLY A 27 3.05 -14.96 17.89
CA GLY A 27 2.22 -15.53 16.84
C GLY A 27 2.55 -14.99 15.46
N GLU A 28 1.57 -15.02 14.55
CA GLU A 28 1.73 -14.56 13.18
C GLU A 28 1.64 -13.04 13.08
N ALA A 29 2.50 -12.44 12.26
CA ALA A 29 2.53 -10.99 12.04
C ALA A 29 2.00 -10.62 10.66
N ILE A 30 1.39 -9.43 10.57
CA ILE A 30 0.96 -8.81 9.31
C ILE A 30 1.68 -7.48 9.13
N LEU A 31 2.40 -7.32 8.02
CA LEU A 31 2.96 -6.04 7.61
C LEU A 31 2.01 -5.34 6.64
N PHE A 32 1.55 -4.15 7.01
CA PHE A 32 0.65 -3.31 6.23
C PHE A 32 1.44 -2.28 5.43
N LEU A 33 1.26 -2.31 4.09
CA LEU A 33 1.97 -1.49 3.11
C LEU A 33 0.98 -0.55 2.40
N HIS A 34 1.08 0.75 2.67
CA HIS A 34 0.18 1.76 2.11
C HIS A 34 0.48 2.10 0.65
N GLY A 35 -0.47 2.79 -0.01
CA GLY A 35 -0.32 3.31 -1.37
C GLY A 35 0.58 4.54 -1.46
N SER A 36 0.79 5.04 -2.69
CA SER A 36 1.78 6.08 -2.99
C SER A 36 1.25 7.51 -3.07
N GLY A 37 -0.01 7.75 -2.73
CA GLY A 37 -0.61 9.08 -2.85
C GLY A 37 0.12 10.16 -2.04
N PRO A 38 0.06 11.44 -2.48
CA PRO A 38 0.63 12.57 -1.73
C PRO A 38 0.11 12.58 -0.29
N GLY A 39 1.00 12.72 0.68
CA GLY A 39 0.66 12.71 2.10
C GLY A 39 0.15 11.39 2.66
N ALA A 40 0.29 10.28 1.94
CA ALA A 40 -0.09 8.95 2.44
C ALA A 40 0.83 8.54 3.60
N THR A 41 0.21 7.87 4.60
CA THR A 41 0.89 7.25 5.74
C THR A 41 0.30 5.87 5.97
N GLY A 42 0.95 5.04 6.77
CA GLY A 42 0.39 3.76 7.20
C GLY A 42 -0.96 3.96 7.90
N LEU A 43 -1.04 4.89 8.83
CA LEU A 43 -2.27 5.16 9.59
C LEU A 43 -3.39 5.70 8.70
N SER A 44 -3.11 6.60 7.76
CA SER A 44 -4.14 7.12 6.85
C SER A 44 -4.78 6.04 5.97
N ASN A 45 -4.11 4.91 5.78
CA ASN A 45 -4.62 3.78 4.99
C ASN A 45 -5.29 2.70 5.85
N TYR A 46 -4.82 2.47 7.10
CA TYR A 46 -5.16 1.24 7.82
C TYR A 46 -5.66 1.44 9.24
N ALA A 47 -5.69 2.67 9.80
CA ALA A 47 -6.10 2.89 11.19
C ALA A 47 -7.51 2.35 11.50
N ALA A 48 -8.42 2.41 10.54
CA ALA A 48 -9.79 1.92 10.70
C ALA A 48 -9.92 0.39 10.65
N THR A 49 -9.02 -0.30 9.92
CA THR A 49 -9.13 -1.75 9.67
C THR A 49 -8.23 -2.59 10.58
N VAL A 50 -7.07 -2.06 11.02
CA VAL A 50 -6.11 -2.77 11.88
C VAL A 50 -6.74 -3.33 13.17
N PRO A 51 -7.64 -2.61 13.88
CA PRO A 51 -8.25 -3.15 15.09
C PRO A 51 -8.91 -4.51 14.92
N ALA A 52 -9.44 -4.80 13.73
CA ALA A 52 -10.10 -6.07 13.44
C ALA A 52 -9.12 -7.26 13.27
N PHE A 53 -7.83 -7.00 13.09
CA PHE A 53 -6.78 -8.03 13.00
C PHE A 53 -5.96 -8.15 14.29
N ALA A 54 -5.96 -7.10 15.12
CA ALA A 54 -5.07 -6.98 16.27
C ALA A 54 -5.42 -7.90 17.44
N ASP A 55 -6.55 -8.59 17.42
CA ASP A 55 -6.86 -9.63 18.43
C ASP A 55 -6.09 -10.92 18.15
N ASP A 56 -5.80 -11.24 16.88
CA ASP A 56 -5.21 -12.50 16.45
C ASP A 56 -3.78 -12.36 15.90
N TYR A 57 -3.41 -11.16 15.41
CA TYR A 57 -2.15 -10.93 14.69
C TYR A 57 -1.35 -9.77 15.28
N ASP A 58 -0.02 -9.88 15.19
CA ASP A 58 0.89 -8.76 15.41
C ASP A 58 0.86 -7.83 14.19
N CYS A 59 0.14 -6.72 14.29
CA CYS A 59 -0.10 -5.80 13.19
C CYS A 59 0.98 -4.72 13.13
N LEU A 60 1.73 -4.70 12.04
CA LEU A 60 2.85 -3.78 11.77
C LEU A 60 2.43 -2.79 10.69
N VAL A 61 2.03 -1.59 11.07
CA VAL A 61 1.59 -0.52 10.16
C VAL A 61 2.72 0.48 9.99
N ILE A 62 3.38 0.47 8.86
CA ILE A 62 4.54 1.34 8.63
C ILE A 62 4.22 2.53 7.72
N ASP A 63 4.95 3.61 7.90
CA ASP A 63 5.16 4.55 6.82
C ASP A 63 6.32 4.02 5.97
N GLN A 64 6.08 3.78 4.69
CA GLN A 64 7.14 3.28 3.79
C GLN A 64 8.23 4.35 3.61
N VAL A 65 9.49 3.94 3.42
CA VAL A 65 10.61 4.87 3.17
C VAL A 65 10.29 5.82 2.01
N GLY A 66 10.34 7.12 2.28
CA GLY A 66 9.94 8.18 1.36
C GLY A 66 8.50 8.67 1.55
N TRP A 67 7.80 8.21 2.58
CA TRP A 67 6.46 8.67 2.98
C TRP A 67 6.38 8.93 4.47
N GLY A 68 5.37 9.72 4.85
CA GLY A 68 5.01 10.00 6.24
C GLY A 68 6.19 10.42 7.09
N ASP A 69 6.35 9.77 8.24
CA ASP A 69 7.41 10.06 9.20
C ASP A 69 8.64 9.14 9.07
N SER A 70 8.69 8.29 8.06
CA SER A 70 9.89 7.50 7.77
C SER A 70 10.99 8.34 7.10
N SER A 71 12.19 7.79 6.96
CA SER A 71 13.29 8.43 6.25
C SER A 71 12.93 8.84 4.82
N HIS A 72 13.38 10.02 4.42
CA HIS A 72 13.21 10.58 3.07
C HIS A 72 14.56 10.71 2.38
N PRO A 73 15.06 9.66 1.68
CA PRO A 73 16.34 9.69 0.98
C PRO A 73 16.41 10.84 -0.02
N ALA A 74 17.58 11.48 -0.11
CA ALA A 74 17.81 12.58 -1.05
C ALA A 74 17.88 12.10 -2.50
N GLU A 75 18.24 10.82 -2.71
CA GLU A 75 18.40 10.19 -4.02
C GLU A 75 17.78 8.79 -4.02
N LEU A 76 17.40 8.31 -5.21
CA LEU A 76 17.00 6.93 -5.39
C LEU A 76 18.21 6.08 -5.82
N PRO A 77 18.27 4.82 -5.37
CA PRO A 77 19.24 3.90 -5.91
C PRO A 77 18.98 3.64 -7.40
N PRO A 78 20.00 3.25 -8.18
CA PRO A 78 19.84 2.91 -9.60
C PRO A 78 18.75 1.85 -9.86
N SER A 79 18.49 0.99 -8.88
CA SER A 79 17.42 -0.03 -8.93
C SER A 79 16.01 0.53 -8.72
N GLY A 80 15.87 1.81 -8.41
CA GLY A 80 14.60 2.52 -8.26
C GLY A 80 13.92 2.35 -6.90
N ARG A 81 12.80 3.06 -6.74
CA ARG A 81 12.04 3.15 -5.49
C ARG A 81 11.48 1.78 -5.04
N VAL A 82 10.86 1.01 -5.94
CA VAL A 82 10.25 -0.26 -5.55
C VAL A 82 11.28 -1.21 -4.94
N ARG A 83 12.47 -1.34 -5.55
CA ARG A 83 13.54 -2.17 -5.00
C ARG A 83 14.04 -1.66 -3.65
N GLN A 84 14.12 -0.34 -3.47
CA GLN A 84 14.47 0.27 -2.17
C GLN A 84 13.46 -0.12 -1.10
N LEU A 85 12.14 -0.01 -1.40
CA LEU A 85 11.08 -0.40 -0.47
C LEU A 85 11.12 -1.88 -0.11
N VAL A 86 11.35 -2.75 -1.10
CA VAL A 86 11.51 -4.19 -0.85
C VAL A 86 12.65 -4.47 0.13
N LEU A 87 13.81 -3.87 -0.12
CA LEU A 87 15.00 -4.10 0.72
C LEU A 87 14.84 -3.51 2.12
N SER A 88 14.29 -2.30 2.25
CA SER A 88 14.05 -1.68 3.56
C SER A 88 13.00 -2.45 4.38
N ASN A 89 11.96 -2.98 3.75
CA ASN A 89 10.94 -3.77 4.43
C ASN A 89 11.48 -5.14 4.86
N LEU A 90 12.30 -5.81 4.06
CA LEU A 90 12.96 -7.06 4.48
C LEU A 90 13.94 -6.81 5.63
N ALA A 91 14.71 -5.72 5.58
CA ALA A 91 15.58 -5.32 6.68
C ALA A 91 14.79 -4.96 7.96
N LEU A 92 13.58 -4.40 7.82
CA LEU A 92 12.68 -4.17 8.96
C LEU A 92 12.28 -5.49 9.64
N LEU A 93 11.96 -6.53 8.86
CA LEU A 93 11.66 -7.85 9.42
C LEU A 93 12.85 -8.39 10.22
N ASP A 94 14.06 -8.24 9.69
CA ASP A 94 15.29 -8.67 10.37
C ASP A 94 15.51 -7.89 11.68
N ALA A 95 15.33 -6.56 11.65
CA ALA A 95 15.47 -5.70 12.84
C ALA A 95 14.44 -6.01 13.92
N LEU A 96 13.25 -6.50 13.54
CA LEU A 96 12.18 -6.92 14.46
C LEU A 96 12.31 -8.39 14.90
N GLY A 97 13.27 -9.17 14.37
CA GLY A 97 13.43 -10.59 14.64
C GLY A 97 12.27 -11.45 14.10
N LEU A 98 11.64 -11.03 13.01
CA LEU A 98 10.52 -11.72 12.40
C LEU A 98 10.99 -12.56 11.22
N ASP A 99 10.93 -13.87 11.33
CA ASP A 99 11.33 -14.79 10.26
C ASP A 99 10.35 -14.75 9.09
N ARG A 100 9.05 -14.66 9.37
CA ARG A 100 7.99 -14.70 8.37
C ARG A 100 6.81 -13.83 8.77
N VAL A 101 6.21 -13.13 7.79
CA VAL A 101 5.02 -12.28 7.98
C VAL A 101 4.02 -12.46 6.84
N HIS A 102 2.76 -12.18 7.12
CA HIS A 102 1.77 -11.91 6.08
C HIS A 102 1.91 -10.47 5.57
N LEU A 103 1.48 -10.19 4.35
CA LEU A 103 1.47 -8.85 3.78
C LEU A 103 0.05 -8.41 3.44
N VAL A 104 -0.27 -7.18 3.77
CA VAL A 104 -1.49 -6.49 3.33
C VAL A 104 -1.05 -5.21 2.62
N GLY A 105 -1.32 -5.09 1.32
CA GLY A 105 -0.81 -3.99 0.52
C GLY A 105 -1.85 -3.32 -0.38
N ASN A 106 -1.97 -1.99 -0.30
CA ASN A 106 -2.81 -1.20 -1.18
C ASN A 106 -1.99 -0.55 -2.30
N SER A 107 -2.47 -0.60 -3.55
CA SER A 107 -1.89 0.13 -4.67
C SER A 107 -0.39 -0.16 -4.85
N LEU A 108 0.50 0.83 -4.70
CA LEU A 108 1.96 0.63 -4.67
C LEU A 108 2.38 -0.36 -3.57
N GLY A 109 1.71 -0.35 -2.42
CA GLY A 109 1.96 -1.33 -1.36
C GLY A 109 1.70 -2.76 -1.81
N GLY A 110 0.69 -2.99 -2.66
CA GLY A 110 0.43 -4.28 -3.31
C GLY A 110 1.56 -4.67 -4.28
N VAL A 111 2.07 -3.71 -5.06
CA VAL A 111 3.25 -3.93 -5.93
C VAL A 111 4.48 -4.31 -5.11
N VAL A 112 4.72 -3.59 -3.99
CA VAL A 112 5.85 -3.88 -3.10
C VAL A 112 5.68 -5.28 -2.49
N ALA A 113 4.48 -5.64 -2.03
CA ALA A 113 4.19 -6.97 -1.48
C ALA A 113 4.51 -8.09 -2.48
N LEU A 114 4.07 -7.97 -3.74
CA LEU A 114 4.38 -8.93 -4.80
C LEU A 114 5.89 -9.00 -5.11
N ASN A 115 6.60 -7.87 -5.08
CA ASN A 115 8.05 -7.86 -5.26
C ASN A 115 8.79 -8.46 -4.05
N MET A 116 8.33 -8.25 -2.82
CA MET A 116 8.86 -8.94 -1.63
C MET A 116 8.67 -10.46 -1.75
N LEU A 117 7.46 -10.88 -2.16
CA LEU A 117 7.13 -12.28 -2.37
C LEU A 117 8.03 -12.97 -3.41
N THR A 118 8.40 -12.26 -4.49
CA THR A 118 9.33 -12.82 -5.48
C THR A 118 10.79 -12.77 -5.06
N ALA A 119 11.16 -11.84 -4.17
CA ALA A 119 12.54 -11.67 -3.73
C ALA A 119 12.93 -12.59 -2.56
N ALA A 120 11.97 -12.90 -1.67
CA ALA A 120 12.18 -13.70 -0.47
C ALA A 120 10.87 -14.47 -0.12
N PRO A 121 10.43 -15.42 -0.94
CA PRO A 121 9.15 -16.12 -0.75
C PRO A 121 9.06 -16.86 0.59
N GLU A 122 10.17 -17.32 1.11
CA GLU A 122 10.25 -17.99 2.42
C GLU A 122 9.96 -17.05 3.60
N ARG A 123 10.19 -15.73 3.44
CA ARG A 123 9.94 -14.69 4.46
C ARG A 123 8.47 -14.25 4.46
N ILE A 124 7.70 -14.65 3.46
CA ILE A 124 6.32 -14.20 3.27
C ILE A 124 5.35 -15.36 3.47
N GLY A 125 4.34 -15.15 4.30
CA GLY A 125 3.22 -16.05 4.48
C GLY A 125 2.22 -15.93 3.33
N LYS A 126 1.10 -15.30 3.61
CA LYS A 126 0.04 -14.99 2.64
C LYS A 126 0.09 -13.51 2.27
N VAL A 127 -0.44 -13.16 1.11
CA VAL A 127 -0.50 -11.77 0.64
C VAL A 127 -1.96 -11.40 0.33
N VAL A 128 -2.40 -10.27 0.88
CA VAL A 128 -3.66 -9.60 0.50
C VAL A 128 -3.30 -8.32 -0.25
N GLY A 129 -3.58 -8.26 -1.53
CA GLY A 129 -3.37 -7.07 -2.37
C GLY A 129 -4.68 -6.36 -2.66
N MET A 130 -4.74 -5.04 -2.47
CA MET A 130 -5.91 -4.21 -2.77
C MET A 130 -5.59 -3.18 -3.82
N GLY A 131 -6.41 -3.08 -4.87
CA GLY A 131 -6.17 -2.13 -5.96
C GLY A 131 -4.75 -2.23 -6.49
N ALA A 132 -4.16 -3.43 -6.49
CA ALA A 132 -2.74 -3.62 -6.75
C ALA A 132 -2.41 -3.22 -8.19
N GLY A 133 -1.47 -2.31 -8.33
CA GLY A 133 -0.87 -1.96 -9.61
C GLY A 133 0.05 -3.07 -10.13
N GLY A 134 0.67 -2.82 -11.27
CA GLY A 134 1.72 -3.69 -11.83
C GLY A 134 1.22 -4.86 -12.68
N GLY A 135 -0.09 -5.04 -12.80
CA GLY A 135 -0.68 -6.01 -13.72
C GLY A 135 -0.91 -5.44 -15.13
N GLY A 136 -0.61 -6.24 -16.15
CA GLY A 136 -0.90 -5.91 -17.54
C GLY A 136 -0.04 -4.80 -18.16
N ASN A 137 -0.47 -4.35 -19.33
CA ASN A 137 0.15 -3.29 -20.14
C ASN A 137 -0.74 -2.04 -20.22
N THR A 138 -1.55 -1.78 -19.19
CA THR A 138 -2.42 -0.62 -19.16
C THR A 138 -1.62 0.67 -19.03
N ALA A 139 -1.97 1.67 -19.82
CA ALA A 139 -1.48 3.03 -19.62
C ALA A 139 -2.02 3.55 -18.27
N PRO A 140 -1.32 4.51 -17.64
CA PRO A 140 -1.84 5.19 -16.47
C PRO A 140 -3.21 5.83 -16.77
N THR A 141 -4.15 5.73 -15.85
CA THR A 141 -5.42 6.45 -15.94
C THR A 141 -5.22 7.95 -15.78
N GLY A 142 -6.22 8.75 -16.16
CA GLY A 142 -6.18 10.19 -15.95
C GLY A 142 -6.12 10.53 -14.44
N GLU A 143 -6.80 9.77 -13.62
CA GLU A 143 -6.84 9.91 -12.15
C GLU A 143 -5.47 9.59 -11.52
N LEU A 144 -4.81 8.53 -11.98
CA LEU A 144 -3.44 8.22 -11.56
C LEU A 144 -2.46 9.32 -11.97
N LEU A 145 -2.59 9.88 -13.19
CA LEU A 145 -1.75 10.99 -13.62
C LEU A 145 -1.95 12.24 -12.76
N LYS A 146 -3.19 12.60 -12.41
CA LYS A 146 -3.47 13.72 -11.50
C LYS A 146 -2.87 13.53 -10.11
N LEU A 147 -2.85 12.29 -9.60
CA LEU A 147 -2.17 11.96 -8.36
C LEU A 147 -0.65 12.18 -8.47
N ILE A 148 -0.05 11.76 -9.58
CA ILE A 148 1.38 11.96 -9.85
C ILE A 148 1.72 13.44 -9.95
N GLU A 149 0.87 14.22 -10.61
CA GLU A 149 1.05 15.64 -10.91
C GLU A 149 0.55 16.58 -9.81
N PHE A 150 0.13 16.06 -8.66
CA PHE A 150 -0.44 16.83 -7.56
C PHE A 150 0.37 18.09 -7.19
N TYR A 151 1.69 18.00 -7.20
CA TYR A 151 2.56 19.12 -6.81
C TYR A 151 2.63 20.26 -7.85
N ASN A 152 1.94 20.14 -8.98
CA ASN A 152 1.74 21.26 -9.89
C ASN A 152 0.77 22.30 -9.33
N ASP A 153 -0.23 21.86 -8.52
CA ASP A 153 -1.19 22.71 -7.81
C ASP A 153 -1.57 22.10 -6.46
N PRO A 154 -0.68 22.11 -5.44
CA PRO A 154 -0.89 21.43 -4.17
C PRO A 154 -1.79 22.26 -3.23
N THR A 155 -3.06 22.32 -3.51
CA THR A 155 -4.10 23.02 -2.74
C THR A 155 -5.00 22.08 -1.98
N LEU A 156 -5.80 22.60 -1.02
CA LEU A 156 -6.80 21.82 -0.31
C LEU A 156 -7.85 21.25 -1.27
N GLU A 157 -8.24 22.03 -2.26
CA GLU A 157 -9.23 21.60 -3.25
C GLU A 157 -8.69 20.46 -4.11
N SER A 158 -7.44 20.59 -4.58
CA SER A 158 -6.77 19.51 -5.31
C SER A 158 -6.63 18.24 -4.45
N MET A 159 -6.38 18.38 -3.13
CA MET A 159 -6.31 17.22 -2.24
C MET A 159 -7.69 16.56 -2.06
N LYS A 160 -8.76 17.32 -1.88
CA LYS A 160 -10.13 16.78 -1.83
C LYS A 160 -10.48 16.05 -3.13
N GLN A 161 -10.14 16.65 -4.26
CA GLN A 161 -10.37 16.04 -5.56
C GLN A 161 -9.58 14.71 -5.72
N LEU A 162 -8.33 14.65 -5.24
CA LEU A 162 -7.57 13.39 -5.24
C LEU A 162 -8.21 12.31 -4.36
N ILE A 163 -8.72 12.69 -3.20
CA ILE A 163 -9.43 11.75 -2.32
C ILE A 163 -10.68 11.23 -3.02
N SER A 164 -11.44 12.10 -3.71
CA SER A 164 -12.64 11.69 -4.43
C SER A 164 -12.36 10.68 -5.55
N TYR A 165 -11.20 10.76 -6.21
CA TYR A 165 -10.81 9.77 -7.23
C TYR A 165 -10.52 8.39 -6.66
N MET A 166 -10.21 8.29 -5.36
CA MET A 166 -9.98 7.01 -4.69
C MET A 166 -11.27 6.28 -4.33
N LEU A 167 -12.42 6.97 -4.41
CA LEU A 167 -13.69 6.51 -3.90
C LEU A 167 -14.70 6.27 -5.04
N TYR A 168 -15.55 5.28 -4.86
CA TYR A 168 -16.78 5.13 -5.65
C TYR A 168 -17.83 6.16 -5.25
N ASP A 169 -18.00 6.34 -3.93
CA ASP A 169 -18.86 7.37 -3.35
C ASP A 169 -18.02 8.55 -2.85
N PRO A 170 -17.92 9.65 -3.62
CA PRO A 170 -17.12 10.80 -3.24
C PRO A 170 -17.63 11.50 -1.97
N ASP A 171 -18.89 11.26 -1.58
CA ASP A 171 -19.51 11.85 -0.40
C ASP A 171 -19.34 10.99 0.86
N LEU A 172 -18.62 9.86 0.77
CA LEU A 172 -18.39 8.91 1.87
C LEU A 172 -17.98 9.59 3.18
N PHE A 173 -17.10 10.57 3.10
CA PHE A 173 -16.60 11.29 4.28
C PHE A 173 -17.49 12.47 4.71
N GLY A 174 -18.47 12.88 3.91
CA GLY A 174 -19.36 13.99 4.23
C GLY A 174 -18.61 15.24 4.73
N ALA A 175 -18.98 15.73 5.90
CA ALA A 175 -18.35 16.91 6.51
C ALA A 175 -16.90 16.69 6.98
N GLU A 176 -16.44 15.44 7.10
CA GLU A 176 -15.08 15.11 7.56
C GLU A 176 -14.03 15.27 6.46
N ILE A 177 -14.46 15.35 5.18
CA ILE A 177 -13.53 15.44 4.04
C ILE A 177 -12.54 16.60 4.17
N ASP A 178 -12.97 17.74 4.70
CA ASP A 178 -12.11 18.92 4.87
C ASP A 178 -11.00 18.67 5.89
N ALA A 179 -11.30 18.00 7.00
CA ALA A 179 -10.31 17.65 8.02
C ALA A 179 -9.31 16.62 7.47
N ILE A 180 -9.81 15.55 6.87
CA ILE A 180 -8.99 14.48 6.26
C ILE A 180 -8.05 15.07 5.19
N ALA A 181 -8.58 15.94 4.32
CA ALA A 181 -7.79 16.57 3.28
C ALA A 181 -6.75 17.55 3.82
N ARG A 182 -7.03 18.29 4.92
CA ARG A 182 -6.06 19.19 5.57
C ARG A 182 -4.91 18.43 6.19
N ASP A 183 -5.18 17.39 6.97
CA ASP A 183 -4.15 16.54 7.59
C ASP A 183 -3.23 15.91 6.53
N ARG A 184 -3.85 15.40 5.46
CA ARG A 184 -3.11 14.81 4.34
C ARG A 184 -2.29 15.84 3.57
N LEU A 185 -2.85 17.05 3.35
CA LEU A 185 -2.16 18.15 2.69
C LEU A 185 -0.99 18.65 3.52
N GLU A 186 -1.15 18.81 4.84
CA GLU A 186 -0.08 19.22 5.75
C GLU A 186 1.12 18.26 5.62
N THR A 187 0.88 16.96 5.67
CA THR A 187 1.93 15.96 5.44
C THR A 187 2.52 16.08 4.04
N ALA A 188 1.70 16.25 3.00
CA ALA A 188 2.16 16.35 1.62
C ALA A 188 3.04 17.59 1.36
N LEU A 189 2.76 18.71 2.02
CA LEU A 189 3.50 19.98 1.84
C LEU A 189 4.86 20.00 2.55
N ARG A 190 5.17 19.02 3.38
CA ARG A 190 6.50 18.90 3.98
C ARG A 190 7.56 18.82 2.88
N PRO A 191 8.68 19.57 2.98
CA PRO A 191 9.70 19.61 1.92
C PRO A 191 10.33 18.26 1.59
N ASP A 192 10.51 17.41 2.61
CA ASP A 192 11.06 16.06 2.47
C ASP A 192 10.08 15.10 1.77
N VAL A 193 8.79 15.15 2.14
CA VAL A 193 7.71 14.36 1.52
C VAL A 193 7.54 14.76 0.06
N ARG A 194 7.47 16.07 -0.22
CA ARG A 194 7.38 16.58 -1.59
C ARG A 194 8.56 16.11 -2.45
N ARG A 195 9.78 16.24 -1.93
CA ARG A 195 11.00 15.78 -2.63
C ARG A 195 10.92 14.28 -2.93
N SER A 196 10.52 13.46 -1.95
CA SER A 196 10.40 12.01 -2.15
C SER A 196 9.37 11.63 -3.20
N HIS A 197 8.23 12.34 -3.26
CA HIS A 197 7.24 12.13 -4.29
C HIS A 197 7.81 12.45 -5.67
N LEU A 198 8.44 13.63 -5.83
CA LEU A 198 9.05 14.05 -7.10
C LEU A 198 10.18 13.11 -7.55
N LEU A 199 10.97 12.58 -6.61
CA LEU A 199 11.97 11.54 -6.90
C LEU A 199 11.31 10.24 -7.36
N THR A 200 10.18 9.88 -6.78
CA THR A 200 9.48 8.62 -7.08
C THR A 200 8.84 8.65 -8.45
N PHE A 201 8.13 9.73 -8.78
CA PHE A 201 7.31 9.84 -9.99
C PHE A 201 7.94 10.68 -11.11
N GLY A 202 9.07 11.28 -10.84
CA GLY A 202 9.76 12.20 -11.76
C GLY A 202 9.39 13.65 -11.51
N LEU A 203 10.24 14.55 -12.04
CA LEU A 203 9.92 15.97 -12.21
C LEU A 203 8.88 16.12 -13.34
N PRO A 204 8.19 17.27 -13.46
CA PRO A 204 7.21 17.48 -14.52
C PRO A 204 7.80 17.09 -15.90
N GLY A 205 7.21 16.04 -16.49
CA GLY A 205 7.68 15.40 -17.71
C GLY A 205 7.53 13.88 -17.60
N PRO A 206 7.66 13.12 -18.69
CA PRO A 206 7.64 11.66 -18.62
C PRO A 206 8.88 11.20 -17.84
N GLY A 207 8.72 11.01 -16.55
CA GLY A 207 9.74 10.42 -15.70
C GLY A 207 10.13 9.02 -16.18
N PRO A 208 11.28 8.48 -15.72
CA PRO A 208 11.78 7.18 -16.17
C PRO A 208 10.88 5.99 -15.83
N GLY A 209 9.64 6.24 -15.41
CA GLY A 209 8.75 5.23 -14.86
C GLY A 209 9.21 4.74 -13.48
N LEU A 210 8.43 3.87 -12.85
CA LEU A 210 8.82 3.21 -11.60
C LEU A 210 9.47 1.85 -11.94
N PRO A 211 10.82 1.72 -11.95
CA PRO A 211 11.45 0.42 -12.10
C PRO A 211 10.95 -0.55 -11.03
N GLY A 212 10.56 -1.77 -11.43
CA GLY A 212 10.00 -2.77 -10.52
C GLY A 212 8.49 -2.63 -10.28
N LEU A 213 7.81 -1.63 -10.88
CA LEU A 213 6.36 -1.52 -10.80
C LEU A 213 5.67 -2.77 -11.38
N ARG A 214 6.27 -3.37 -12.40
CA ARG A 214 5.80 -4.65 -12.94
C ARG A 214 6.66 -5.79 -12.45
N VAL A 215 6.02 -6.79 -11.86
CA VAL A 215 6.68 -8.07 -11.59
C VAL A 215 6.72 -8.86 -12.91
N PRO A 216 7.88 -9.38 -13.33
CA PRO A 216 7.96 -10.20 -14.54
C PRO A 216 7.01 -11.39 -14.48
N GLU A 217 6.31 -11.69 -15.58
CA GLU A 217 5.35 -12.79 -15.64
C GLU A 217 5.98 -14.14 -15.25
N THR A 218 7.23 -14.36 -15.65
CA THR A 218 7.99 -15.56 -15.28
C THR A 218 8.21 -15.70 -13.79
N SER A 219 8.32 -14.58 -13.06
CA SER A 219 8.43 -14.57 -11.59
C SER A 219 7.06 -14.82 -10.94
N LEU A 220 5.99 -14.19 -11.45
CA LEU A 220 4.63 -14.39 -10.95
C LEU A 220 4.20 -15.86 -11.03
N ARG A 221 4.54 -16.55 -12.12
CA ARG A 221 4.22 -17.98 -12.33
C ARG A 221 4.95 -18.93 -11.39
N ARG A 222 5.95 -18.46 -10.65
CA ARG A 222 6.74 -19.24 -9.67
C ARG A 222 6.32 -18.97 -8.23
N ILE A 223 5.32 -18.12 -8.01
CA ILE A 223 4.79 -17.83 -6.67
C ILE A 223 3.95 -19.02 -6.22
N ASP A 224 4.42 -19.74 -5.21
CA ASP A 224 3.68 -20.85 -4.58
C ASP A 224 2.86 -20.39 -3.36
N ASN A 225 3.08 -19.18 -2.87
CA ASN A 225 2.34 -18.62 -1.73
C ASN A 225 0.90 -18.30 -2.13
N ASP A 226 0.01 -18.39 -1.15
CA ASP A 226 -1.38 -17.96 -1.32
C ASP A 226 -1.47 -16.43 -1.45
N VAL A 227 -2.22 -15.96 -2.45
CA VAL A 227 -2.46 -14.53 -2.72
C VAL A 227 -3.96 -14.28 -2.86
N LEU A 228 -4.49 -13.33 -2.10
CA LEU A 228 -5.83 -12.78 -2.28
C LEU A 228 -5.72 -11.39 -2.90
N LEU A 229 -6.36 -11.18 -4.03
CA LEU A 229 -6.52 -9.89 -4.68
C LEU A 229 -7.94 -9.38 -4.45
N VAL A 230 -8.09 -8.23 -3.81
CA VAL A 230 -9.37 -7.53 -3.62
C VAL A 230 -9.33 -6.25 -4.46
N HIS A 231 -10.34 -6.05 -5.31
CA HIS A 231 -10.33 -4.89 -6.21
C HIS A 231 -11.72 -4.28 -6.32
N GLY A 232 -11.82 -2.95 -6.18
CA GLY A 232 -13.06 -2.25 -6.46
C GLY A 232 -13.39 -2.31 -7.95
N ARG A 233 -14.64 -2.63 -8.28
CA ARG A 233 -15.08 -2.71 -9.68
C ARG A 233 -15.00 -1.35 -10.38
N GLU A 234 -15.22 -0.29 -9.63
CA GLU A 234 -15.26 1.09 -10.10
C GLU A 234 -13.94 1.86 -9.79
N ASP A 235 -12.83 1.14 -9.58
CA ASP A 235 -11.52 1.74 -9.37
C ASP A 235 -11.07 2.52 -10.62
N SER A 236 -11.08 3.84 -10.53
CA SER A 236 -10.66 4.75 -11.60
C SER A 236 -9.16 5.03 -11.61
N VAL A 237 -8.45 4.70 -10.52
CA VAL A 237 -7.00 4.94 -10.36
C VAL A 237 -6.19 3.78 -10.94
N VAL A 238 -6.53 2.56 -10.54
CA VAL A 238 -5.94 1.32 -11.08
C VAL A 238 -7.09 0.43 -11.55
N PRO A 239 -7.26 0.21 -12.84
CA PRO A 239 -8.35 -0.62 -13.36
C PRO A 239 -8.30 -2.06 -12.82
N ALA A 240 -9.49 -2.64 -12.57
CA ALA A 240 -9.62 -4.00 -12.02
C ALA A 240 -8.93 -5.07 -12.89
N GLU A 241 -8.78 -4.81 -14.17
CA GLU A 241 -8.04 -5.64 -15.14
C GLU A 241 -6.59 -5.89 -14.70
N SER A 242 -6.00 -4.98 -13.89
CA SER A 242 -4.68 -5.21 -13.28
C SER A 242 -4.69 -6.45 -12.38
N SER A 243 -5.65 -6.53 -11.47
CA SER A 243 -5.79 -7.69 -10.57
C SER A 243 -6.25 -8.95 -11.32
N GLU A 244 -7.11 -8.83 -12.32
CA GLU A 244 -7.46 -9.97 -13.18
C GLU A 244 -6.23 -10.54 -13.92
N TRP A 245 -5.38 -9.65 -14.42
CA TRP A 245 -4.14 -10.03 -15.10
C TRP A 245 -3.18 -10.75 -14.14
N LEU A 246 -3.03 -10.28 -12.90
CA LEU A 246 -2.22 -10.89 -11.85
C LEU A 246 -2.78 -12.25 -11.44
N ALA A 247 -4.10 -12.34 -11.19
CA ALA A 247 -4.76 -13.57 -10.77
C ALA A 247 -4.62 -14.73 -11.77
N ARG A 248 -4.58 -14.41 -13.07
CA ARG A 248 -4.35 -15.42 -14.13
C ARG A 248 -2.91 -15.94 -14.19
N ARG A 249 -1.97 -15.33 -13.48
CA ARG A 249 -0.53 -15.61 -13.57
C ARG A 249 0.07 -16.15 -12.29
N ILE A 250 -0.52 -15.83 -11.16
CA ILE A 250 -0.11 -16.33 -9.85
C ILE A 250 -0.89 -17.62 -9.60
N PRO A 251 -0.24 -18.79 -9.48
CA PRO A 251 -0.91 -20.09 -9.43
C PRO A 251 -1.98 -20.21 -8.32
N ASN A 252 -1.69 -19.70 -7.12
CA ASN A 252 -2.56 -19.76 -5.96
C ASN A 252 -3.28 -18.43 -5.67
N ALA A 253 -3.49 -17.61 -6.71
CA ALA A 253 -4.23 -16.37 -6.52
C ALA A 253 -5.75 -16.59 -6.52
N ARG A 254 -6.39 -15.90 -5.59
CA ARG A 254 -7.84 -15.69 -5.53
C ARG A 254 -8.13 -14.25 -5.85
N LEU A 255 -9.19 -13.97 -6.60
CA LEU A 255 -9.62 -12.62 -6.95
C LEU A 255 -11.05 -12.38 -6.47
N HIS A 256 -11.26 -11.27 -5.78
CA HIS A 256 -12.57 -10.80 -5.39
C HIS A 256 -12.79 -9.36 -5.90
N ILE A 257 -13.71 -9.20 -6.85
CA ILE A 257 -14.13 -7.88 -7.37
C ILE A 257 -15.31 -7.39 -6.53
N VAL A 258 -15.13 -6.22 -5.93
CA VAL A 258 -16.11 -5.60 -5.02
C VAL A 258 -16.92 -4.56 -5.78
N PRO A 259 -18.26 -4.76 -5.94
CA PRO A 259 -19.10 -3.74 -6.56
C PRO A 259 -19.30 -2.53 -5.64
N HIS A 260 -19.58 -1.37 -6.22
CA HIS A 260 -19.76 -0.09 -5.52
C HIS A 260 -18.54 0.23 -4.63
N CYS A 261 -17.36 0.14 -5.23
CA CYS A 261 -16.10 0.30 -4.54
C CYS A 261 -15.05 0.83 -5.53
N GLY A 262 -14.34 1.87 -5.14
CA GLY A 262 -13.22 2.46 -5.84
C GLY A 262 -11.88 1.84 -5.43
N HIS A 263 -10.86 2.69 -5.34
CA HIS A 263 -9.47 2.29 -5.10
C HIS A 263 -9.19 1.87 -3.65
N TRP A 264 -9.97 2.35 -2.70
CA TRP A 264 -9.76 2.12 -1.26
C TRP A 264 -10.74 1.13 -0.66
N ALA A 265 -10.72 -0.11 -1.13
CA ALA A 265 -11.62 -1.17 -0.64
C ALA A 265 -11.57 -1.35 0.89
N GLN A 266 -10.42 -1.14 1.52
CA GLN A 266 -10.23 -1.21 2.97
C GLN A 266 -10.91 -0.05 3.73
N ILE A 267 -11.35 0.99 3.05
CA ILE A 267 -12.05 2.16 3.59
C ILE A 267 -13.53 2.10 3.22
N GLU A 268 -13.83 2.02 1.92
CA GLU A 268 -15.21 2.06 1.43
C GLU A 268 -16.02 0.81 1.78
N GLN A 269 -15.37 -0.34 1.82
CA GLN A 269 -15.99 -1.64 2.08
C GLN A 269 -15.25 -2.35 3.22
N ALA A 270 -14.94 -1.61 4.30
CA ALA A 270 -14.08 -2.04 5.40
C ALA A 270 -14.50 -3.39 5.99
N ASP A 271 -15.79 -3.59 6.29
CA ASP A 271 -16.31 -4.83 6.86
C ASP A 271 -16.08 -6.03 5.92
N ARG A 272 -16.38 -5.84 4.63
CA ARG A 272 -16.17 -6.88 3.61
C ARG A 272 -14.70 -7.20 3.42
N PHE A 273 -13.86 -6.16 3.36
CA PHE A 273 -12.42 -6.33 3.25
C PHE A 273 -11.84 -7.09 4.43
N VAL A 274 -12.21 -6.71 5.66
CA VAL A 274 -11.79 -7.39 6.89
C VAL A 274 -12.25 -8.84 6.89
N GLN A 275 -13.53 -9.10 6.59
CA GLN A 275 -14.07 -10.46 6.56
C GLN A 275 -13.33 -11.37 5.57
N LEU A 276 -13.14 -10.91 4.33
CA LEU A 276 -12.42 -11.68 3.30
C LEU A 276 -10.96 -11.93 3.71
N SER A 277 -10.28 -10.90 4.20
CA SER A 277 -8.88 -10.99 4.58
C SER A 277 -8.69 -11.93 5.78
N THR A 278 -9.55 -11.85 6.80
CA THR A 278 -9.49 -12.74 7.96
C THR A 278 -9.73 -14.20 7.56
N LEU A 279 -10.78 -14.49 6.76
CA LEU A 279 -11.04 -15.85 6.28
C LEU A 279 -9.87 -16.41 5.46
N PHE A 280 -9.25 -15.56 4.65
CA PHE A 280 -8.10 -15.95 3.85
C PHE A 280 -6.86 -16.20 4.72
N LEU A 281 -6.52 -15.27 5.60
CA LEU A 281 -5.32 -15.38 6.47
C LEU A 281 -5.39 -16.61 7.37
N CYS A 282 -6.56 -16.91 7.96
CA CYS A 282 -6.74 -18.11 8.78
C CYS A 282 -6.94 -19.41 7.97
N GLY A 283 -6.88 -19.38 6.63
CA GLY A 283 -6.94 -20.57 5.77
C GLY A 283 -8.34 -21.17 5.61
N ARG A 284 -9.40 -20.37 5.77
CA ARG A 284 -10.79 -20.82 5.59
C ARG A 284 -11.31 -20.62 4.16
N ILE A 285 -10.60 -19.86 3.37
CA ILE A 285 -10.80 -19.70 1.92
C ILE A 285 -9.45 -19.70 1.21
#